data_feebed20e7dce5c97383a2fce1496caf
#
_entry.id   feebed20e7dce5c97383a2fce1496caf
#
_cell.length_a   1.000
_cell.length_b   1.000
_cell.length_c   1.000
_cell.angle_alpha   90.00
_cell.angle_beta   90.00
_cell.angle_gamma   90.00
#
_symmetry.space_group_name_H-M   'P 1'
#
loop_
_entity.id
_entity.type
_entity.pdbx_description
1 polymer ?
#
loop_
_entity_poly.entity_id
_entity_poly.type
_entity_poly.pdbx_seq_one_letter_code
_entity_poly.pdbx_strand_id
1 'polypeptide(L)'
;HTASQLLDNDAQLVDIRDPQSFDFGHIPGAIRLDNDNLADFVANANQQAPLIVCCYHGNSSQGAAAYLASIGFAETYSLDGGFDLWRQTYPERVSAD
;
A
#
# COMPACT_ATOMS: atom_id res chain seq x y z
N HIS A 1 -11.69 -1.91 10.00
CA HIS A 1 -11.85 -2.26 8.59
C HIS A 1 -10.91 -3.38 8.18
N THR A 2 -11.17 -3.98 7.02
CA THR A 2 -10.40 -5.12 6.52
C THR A 2 -8.92 -4.80 6.38
N ALA A 3 -8.57 -3.62 5.83
CA ALA A 3 -7.17 -3.25 5.65
C ALA A 3 -6.44 -3.16 7.00
N SER A 4 -7.06 -2.55 8.00
CA SER A 4 -6.48 -2.46 9.33
C SER A 4 -6.24 -3.84 9.93
N GLN A 5 -7.20 -4.76 9.76
CA GLN A 5 -7.05 -6.13 10.25
C GLN A 5 -5.92 -6.87 9.54
N LEU A 6 -5.81 -6.71 8.21
CA LEU A 6 -4.74 -7.33 7.44
C LEU A 6 -3.37 -6.81 7.87
N LEU A 7 -3.25 -5.50 8.11
CA LEU A 7 -1.99 -4.91 8.58
C LEU A 7 -1.61 -5.40 9.96
N ASP A 8 -2.60 -5.59 10.85
CA ASP A 8 -2.35 -6.14 12.17
C ASP A 8 -1.88 -7.59 12.10
N ASN A 9 -2.11 -8.27 10.98
CA ASN A 9 -1.66 -9.65 10.73
C ASN A 9 -0.47 -9.69 9.77
N ASP A 10 0.35 -8.64 9.74
CA ASP A 10 1.61 -8.55 8.98
C ASP A 10 1.43 -8.55 7.46
N ALA A 11 0.31 -8.08 6.96
CA ALA A 11 0.14 -7.90 5.52
C ALA A 11 1.16 -6.89 4.97
N GLN A 12 1.60 -7.12 3.75
CA GLN A 12 2.49 -6.20 3.05
C GLN A 12 1.72 -4.95 2.62
N LEU A 13 2.38 -3.80 2.64
CA LEU A 13 1.75 -2.53 2.29
C LEU A 13 2.69 -1.73 1.40
N VAL A 14 2.20 -1.33 0.24
CA VAL A 14 2.93 -0.43 -0.66
C VAL A 14 2.12 0.84 -0.88
N ASP A 15 2.83 1.95 -1.04
CA ASP A 15 2.24 3.27 -1.26
C ASP A 15 2.73 3.77 -2.62
N ILE A 16 1.81 4.01 -3.55
CA ILE A 16 2.15 4.40 -4.92
C ILE A 16 2.07 5.91 -5.14
N ARG A 17 1.94 6.69 -4.07
CA ARG A 17 1.95 8.15 -4.18
C ARG A 17 3.36 8.65 -4.49
N ASP A 18 3.46 9.95 -4.83
CA ASP A 18 4.75 10.58 -5.08
C ASP A 18 5.59 10.66 -3.79
N PRO A 19 6.92 10.85 -3.92
CA PRO A 19 7.80 10.87 -2.75
C PRO A 19 7.46 11.96 -1.73
N GLN A 20 7.04 13.13 -2.20
CA GLN A 20 6.73 14.25 -1.30
C GLN A 20 5.51 13.95 -0.45
N SER A 21 4.45 13.38 -1.05
CA SER A 21 3.26 13.00 -0.31
C SER A 21 3.57 11.91 0.71
N PHE A 22 4.39 10.94 0.33
CA PHE A 22 4.81 9.87 1.23
C PHE A 22 5.60 10.42 2.42
N ASP A 23 6.54 11.33 2.17
CA ASP A 23 7.37 11.91 3.24
C ASP A 23 6.54 12.75 4.20
N PHE A 24 5.52 13.42 3.72
CA PHE A 24 4.63 14.23 4.55
C PHE A 24 3.83 13.40 5.54
N GLY A 25 3.48 12.19 5.14
CA GLY A 25 2.74 11.27 6.00
C GLY A 25 2.41 10.01 5.23
N HIS A 26 2.61 8.86 5.88
CA HIS A 26 2.28 7.56 5.29
C HIS A 26 1.90 6.59 6.40
N ILE A 27 1.29 5.47 6.01
CA ILE A 27 0.95 4.42 6.97
C ILE A 27 2.25 3.75 7.43
N PRO A 28 2.47 3.57 8.74
CA PRO A 28 3.70 2.96 9.23
C PRO A 28 3.94 1.59 8.59
N GLY A 29 5.17 1.37 8.15
CA GLY A 29 5.55 0.12 7.49
C GLY A 29 5.33 0.10 5.99
N ALA A 30 4.71 1.11 5.42
CA ALA A 30 4.49 1.18 3.97
C ALA A 30 5.81 1.36 3.22
N ILE A 31 5.92 0.65 2.10
CA ILE A 31 7.05 0.83 1.18
C ILE A 31 6.54 1.64 0.00
N ARG A 32 7.20 2.77 -0.28
CA ARG A 32 6.82 3.56 -1.46
C ARG A 32 7.25 2.82 -2.71
N LEU A 33 6.31 2.60 -3.62
CA LEU A 33 6.52 1.81 -4.82
C LEU A 33 6.38 2.68 -6.06
N ASP A 34 7.37 2.60 -6.96
CA ASP A 34 7.31 3.26 -8.26
C ASP A 34 7.97 2.35 -9.30
N ASN A 35 8.10 2.85 -10.53
CA ASN A 35 8.68 2.05 -11.61
C ASN A 35 10.16 1.74 -11.37
N ASP A 36 10.87 2.55 -10.58
CA ASP A 36 12.30 2.35 -10.34
C ASP A 36 12.57 1.19 -9.38
N ASN A 37 11.69 0.96 -8.39
CA ASN A 37 11.90 -0.09 -7.40
C ASN A 37 10.93 -1.28 -7.53
N LEU A 38 10.06 -1.26 -8.55
CA LEU A 38 9.05 -2.30 -8.72
C LEU A 38 9.67 -3.69 -8.87
N ALA A 39 10.70 -3.82 -9.71
CA ALA A 39 11.33 -5.11 -9.94
C ALA A 39 11.96 -5.68 -8.67
N ASP A 40 12.64 -4.83 -7.90
CA ASP A 40 13.25 -5.25 -6.64
C ASP A 40 12.19 -5.65 -5.61
N PHE A 41 11.10 -4.88 -5.54
CA PHE A 41 10.02 -5.22 -4.63
C PHE A 41 9.42 -6.59 -4.97
N VAL A 42 9.10 -6.81 -6.24
CA VAL A 42 8.50 -8.08 -6.68
C VAL A 42 9.44 -9.26 -6.40
N ALA A 43 10.74 -9.07 -6.62
CA ALA A 43 11.74 -10.13 -6.40
C ALA A 43 11.88 -10.51 -4.93
N ASN A 44 11.65 -9.57 -4.01
CA ASN A 44 11.89 -9.78 -2.58
C ASN A 44 10.62 -9.95 -1.75
N ALA A 45 9.45 -9.65 -2.30
CA ALA A 45 8.19 -9.74 -1.57
C ALA A 45 7.68 -11.17 -1.52
N ASN A 46 6.88 -11.46 -0.49
CA ASN A 46 6.19 -12.73 -0.38
C ASN A 46 4.89 -12.68 -1.20
N GLN A 47 4.89 -13.31 -2.36
CA GLN A 47 3.73 -13.28 -3.26
C GLN A 47 2.53 -14.07 -2.74
N GLN A 48 2.72 -14.89 -1.72
CA GLN A 48 1.61 -15.65 -1.10
C GLN A 48 0.94 -14.88 0.04
N ALA A 49 1.58 -13.84 0.58
CA ALA A 49 1.02 -13.04 1.66
C ALA A 49 0.12 -11.93 1.09
N PRO A 50 -0.90 -11.49 1.84
CA PRO A 50 -1.73 -10.38 1.41
C PRO A 50 -0.91 -9.11 1.15
N LEU A 51 -1.28 -8.39 0.10
CA LEU A 51 -0.63 -7.13 -0.28
C LEU A 51 -1.69 -6.04 -0.40
N ILE A 52 -1.50 -4.96 0.32
CA ILE A 52 -2.38 -3.79 0.27
C ILE A 52 -1.68 -2.69 -0.50
N VAL A 53 -2.39 -2.08 -1.45
CA VAL A 53 -1.87 -0.97 -2.27
C VAL A 53 -2.59 0.30 -1.88
N CYS A 54 -1.82 1.31 -1.49
CA CYS A 54 -2.32 2.60 -1.03
C CYS A 54 -2.03 3.69 -2.05
N CYS A 55 -3.03 4.49 -2.39
CA CYS A 55 -2.85 5.75 -3.10
C CYS A 55 -3.57 6.86 -2.32
N TYR A 56 -3.77 8.03 -2.92
CA TYR A 56 -4.35 9.15 -2.18
C TYR A 56 -5.83 8.93 -1.86
N HIS A 57 -6.64 8.58 -2.86
CA HIS A 57 -8.10 8.45 -2.72
C HIS A 57 -8.64 7.06 -3.02
N GLY A 58 -7.78 6.10 -3.35
CA GLY A 58 -8.22 4.73 -3.65
C GLY A 58 -8.50 4.45 -5.11
N ASN A 59 -8.28 5.40 -6.01
CA ASN A 59 -8.56 5.22 -7.43
C ASN A 59 -7.40 4.57 -8.19
N SER A 60 -6.21 5.16 -8.08
CA SER A 60 -5.02 4.64 -8.77
C SER A 60 -4.57 3.28 -8.22
N SER A 61 -4.80 3.03 -6.93
CA SER A 61 -4.40 1.77 -6.29
C SER A 61 -5.19 0.57 -6.83
N GLN A 62 -6.39 0.77 -7.36
CA GLN A 62 -7.16 -0.32 -7.95
C GLN A 62 -6.44 -0.92 -9.16
N GLY A 63 -5.96 -0.07 -10.07
CA GLY A 63 -5.19 -0.54 -11.22
C GLY A 63 -3.86 -1.16 -10.83
N ALA A 64 -3.18 -0.58 -9.86
CA ALA A 64 -1.91 -1.12 -9.38
C ALA A 64 -2.11 -2.49 -8.71
N ALA A 65 -3.16 -2.65 -7.90
CA ALA A 65 -3.47 -3.92 -7.27
C ALA A 65 -3.77 -4.99 -8.33
N ALA A 66 -4.54 -4.64 -9.36
CA ALA A 66 -4.85 -5.57 -10.45
C ALA A 66 -3.58 -5.98 -11.21
N TYR A 67 -2.68 -5.04 -11.46
CA TYR A 67 -1.41 -5.35 -12.11
C TYR A 67 -0.58 -6.32 -11.27
N LEU A 68 -0.44 -6.05 -9.99
CA LEU A 68 0.35 -6.92 -9.10
C LEU A 68 -0.26 -8.32 -8.98
N ALA A 69 -1.59 -8.42 -8.97
CA ALA A 69 -2.25 -9.72 -9.02
C ALA A 69 -1.89 -10.47 -10.30
N SER A 70 -1.81 -9.76 -11.43
CA SER A 70 -1.51 -10.37 -12.72
C SER A 70 -0.09 -10.93 -12.82
N ILE A 71 0.85 -10.43 -12.02
CA ILE A 71 2.24 -10.86 -12.03
C ILE A 71 2.59 -11.84 -10.91
N GLY A 72 1.60 -12.31 -10.14
CA GLY A 72 1.81 -13.43 -9.25
C GLY A 72 1.40 -13.26 -7.79
N PHE A 73 0.97 -12.08 -7.36
CA PHE A 73 0.51 -11.90 -5.98
C PHE A 73 -0.85 -12.56 -5.78
N ALA A 74 -0.93 -13.47 -4.80
CA ALA A 74 -2.13 -14.28 -4.59
C ALA A 74 -3.32 -13.47 -4.08
N GLU A 75 -3.07 -12.48 -3.21
CA GLU A 75 -4.12 -11.62 -2.66
C GLU A 75 -3.65 -10.18 -2.72
N THR A 76 -4.35 -9.35 -3.50
CA THR A 76 -4.08 -7.91 -3.57
C THR A 76 -5.34 -7.13 -3.22
N TYR A 77 -5.15 -6.04 -2.51
CA TYR A 77 -6.24 -5.17 -2.08
C TYR A 77 -5.88 -3.72 -2.37
N SER A 78 -6.85 -2.96 -2.89
CA SER A 78 -6.74 -1.51 -2.95
C SER A 78 -7.31 -0.94 -1.66
N LEU A 79 -6.59 -0.03 -1.02
CA LEU A 79 -7.05 0.60 0.22
C LEU A 79 -8.21 1.54 -0.10
N ASP A 80 -9.41 1.20 0.36
CA ASP A 80 -10.61 1.99 0.12
C ASP A 80 -10.45 3.40 0.71
N GLY A 81 -10.74 4.42 -0.11
CA GLY A 81 -10.57 5.80 0.30
C GLY A 81 -9.12 6.26 0.36
N GLY A 82 -8.17 5.35 0.19
CA GLY A 82 -6.75 5.63 0.15
C GLY A 82 -6.23 6.22 1.45
N PHE A 83 -5.08 6.89 1.36
CA PHE A 83 -4.45 7.50 2.52
C PHE A 83 -5.30 8.63 3.11
N ASP A 84 -6.07 9.33 2.28
CA ASP A 84 -6.90 10.43 2.77
C ASP A 84 -7.92 9.93 3.80
N LEU A 85 -8.61 8.83 3.51
CA LEU A 85 -9.54 8.24 4.48
C LEU A 85 -8.80 7.61 5.66
N TRP A 86 -7.66 6.97 5.41
CA TRP A 86 -6.88 6.35 6.49
C TRP A 86 -6.48 7.37 7.55
N ARG A 87 -5.93 8.53 7.14
CA ARG A 87 -5.48 9.54 8.11
C ARG A 87 -6.62 10.16 8.91
N GLN A 88 -7.84 10.16 8.35
CA GLN A 88 -9.02 10.64 9.06
C GLN A 88 -9.52 9.61 10.07
N THR A 89 -9.42 8.33 9.72
CA THR A 89 -9.91 7.23 10.56
C THR A 89 -8.89 6.83 11.62
N TYR A 90 -7.61 6.83 11.26
CA TYR A 90 -6.52 6.37 12.14
C TYR A 90 -5.40 7.40 12.21
N PRO A 91 -5.66 8.62 12.72
CA PRO A 91 -4.62 9.67 12.75
C PRO A 91 -3.40 9.27 13.58
N GLU A 92 -3.56 8.37 14.54
CA GLU A 92 -2.44 7.87 15.35
C GLU A 92 -1.59 6.84 14.60
N ARG A 93 -2.03 6.38 13.43
CA ARG A 93 -1.31 5.39 12.61
C ARG A 93 -0.80 6.03 11.32
N VAL A 94 -0.16 7.18 11.47
CA VAL A 94 0.46 7.93 10.37
C VAL A 94 1.87 8.32 10.82
N SER A 95 2.85 8.00 9.99
CA SER A 95 4.25 8.38 10.20
C SER A 95 4.67 9.46 9.23
N ALA A 96 5.61 10.31 9.63
CA ALA A 96 6.25 11.29 8.75
C ALA A 96 7.77 11.16 8.91
N ASP A 97 8.47 11.09 7.79
CA ASP A 97 9.93 10.96 7.78
C ASP A 97 10.60 12.29 7.53
#